data_8884cea2f5f993ddb71922605d014b18
#
_entry.id   8884cea2f5f993ddb71922605d014b18
#
_cell.length_a   1.000
_cell.length_b   1.000
_cell.length_c   1.000
_cell.angle_alpha   90.00
_cell.angle_beta   90.00
_cell.angle_gamma   90.00
#
_symmetry.space_group_name_H-M   'P 1'
#
loop_
_entity.id
_entity.type
_entity.pdbx_description
1 polymer ?
#
loop_
_entity_poly.entity_id
_entity_poly.type
_entity_poly.pdbx_seq_one_letter_code
_entity_poly.pdbx_strand_id
1 'polypeptide(L)'
;MKQRNATVDYIRGIAILLVIIGHTVSNNGIADYSGSGLYRVVFALQMPLFMLVSGYVTVYSKPIESAGMLGSFIGRRSLGYLLPWTVWTVFRGFAFGGWAIGNIKSKLLSLLWNMDSGYWFLFSLWTICIVWGISSFFANKLTAKKFLRVVFCTAFSMLFAMLLLLVGIKAGITFLNIKLTLYYIPYFFLGYIFASFSTDIRAKKYYKSIESIVVAASFVIFVCLSLRFNVATSGETVIEIATRIICSLTGCISLIYFASRFYKDFKTCSFAEKLNSVTVTAGKESLGLYLIHYLFLNVIRLPEGMSIYSFDAFAVSLLNFLITLLLSAAVIYIIDHNDKLKLILLGKRR
;
A
#
# COMPACT_ATOMS: atom_id res chain seq x y z
N MET A 1 -19.64 2.61 -17.20
CA MET A 1 -18.60 2.51 -16.15
C MET A 1 -18.53 1.06 -15.70
N LYS A 2 -17.33 0.42 -15.65
CA LYS A 2 -17.21 -0.91 -15.03
C LYS A 2 -17.58 -0.77 -13.55
N GLN A 3 -18.48 -1.60 -13.07
CA GLN A 3 -18.92 -1.60 -11.68
C GLN A 3 -17.71 -1.79 -10.75
N ARG A 4 -17.52 -0.88 -9.78
CA ARG A 4 -16.42 -0.93 -8.82
C ARG A 4 -16.55 -2.18 -7.95
N ASN A 5 -15.46 -2.91 -7.75
CA ASN A 5 -15.47 -4.16 -6.98
C ASN A 5 -15.40 -3.87 -5.47
N ALA A 6 -16.53 -4.02 -4.79
CA ALA A 6 -16.65 -3.74 -3.36
C ALA A 6 -15.73 -4.64 -2.49
N THR A 7 -15.46 -5.88 -2.90
CA THR A 7 -14.49 -6.74 -2.19
C THR A 7 -13.07 -6.16 -2.23
N VAL A 8 -12.68 -5.59 -3.37
CA VAL A 8 -11.37 -4.91 -3.50
C VAL A 8 -11.31 -3.67 -2.61
N ASP A 9 -12.39 -2.88 -2.55
CA ASP A 9 -12.46 -1.74 -1.65
C ASP A 9 -12.45 -2.18 -0.18
N TYR A 10 -13.11 -3.29 0.16
CA TYR A 10 -13.07 -3.88 1.50
C TYR A 10 -11.63 -4.25 1.93
N ILE A 11 -10.88 -4.93 1.05
CA ILE A 11 -9.48 -5.29 1.32
C ILE A 11 -8.59 -4.05 1.47
N ARG A 12 -8.80 -3.01 0.63
CA ARG A 12 -8.11 -1.73 0.77
C ARG A 12 -8.46 -1.02 2.08
N GLY A 13 -9.72 -1.16 2.52
CA GLY A 13 -10.18 -0.66 3.81
C GLY A 13 -9.43 -1.30 4.97
N ILE A 14 -9.30 -2.62 4.96
CA ILE A 14 -8.48 -3.31 5.97
C ILE A 14 -7.03 -2.81 5.92
N ALA A 15 -6.45 -2.68 4.73
CA ALA A 15 -5.06 -2.23 4.59
C ALA A 15 -4.84 -0.83 5.16
N ILE A 16 -5.73 0.14 4.90
CA ILE A 16 -5.58 1.50 5.46
C ILE A 16 -5.80 1.54 6.97
N LEU A 17 -6.75 0.75 7.49
CA LEU A 17 -6.94 0.65 8.94
C LEU A 17 -5.71 0.07 9.63
N LEU A 18 -5.07 -0.94 9.05
CA LEU A 18 -3.78 -1.46 9.55
C LEU A 18 -2.67 -0.40 9.53
N VAL A 19 -2.60 0.44 8.48
CA VAL A 19 -1.64 1.55 8.42
C VAL A 19 -1.86 2.54 9.56
N ILE A 20 -3.11 2.97 9.79
CA ILE A 20 -3.43 3.92 10.85
C ILE A 20 -3.12 3.31 12.23
N ILE A 21 -3.52 2.05 12.49
CA ILE A 21 -3.19 1.34 13.74
C ILE A 21 -1.67 1.27 13.94
N GLY A 22 -0.92 0.85 12.92
CA GLY A 22 0.53 0.75 12.99
C GLY A 22 1.19 2.09 13.35
N HIS A 23 0.76 3.17 12.70
CA HIS A 23 1.30 4.51 12.98
C HIS A 23 0.84 5.07 14.33
N THR A 24 -0.38 4.78 14.76
CA THR A 24 -0.86 5.19 16.09
C THR A 24 -0.02 4.54 17.19
N VAL A 25 0.29 3.25 17.06
CA VAL A 25 1.13 2.55 18.03
C VAL A 25 2.58 3.06 17.99
N SER A 26 3.16 3.24 16.80
CA SER A 26 4.58 3.62 16.69
C SER A 26 4.89 5.08 17.02
N ASN A 27 3.87 5.96 17.02
CA ASN A 27 4.07 7.39 17.28
C ASN A 27 3.65 7.85 18.68
N ASN A 28 3.12 6.96 19.53
CA ASN A 28 2.60 7.32 20.85
C ASN A 28 3.64 7.24 22.00
N GLY A 29 4.94 7.21 21.71
CA GLY A 29 5.97 7.13 22.77
C GLY A 29 6.01 5.76 23.48
N ILE A 30 5.37 4.73 22.90
CA ILE A 30 5.34 3.38 23.46
C ILE A 30 6.71 2.73 23.28
N ALA A 31 7.31 2.27 24.37
CA ALA A 31 8.48 1.41 24.31
C ALA A 31 8.12 0.04 23.75
N ASP A 32 9.07 -0.68 23.19
CA ASP A 32 8.95 -2.08 22.73
C ASP A 32 7.88 -2.36 21.66
N TYR A 33 7.24 -1.32 21.06
CA TYR A 33 6.19 -1.52 20.07
C TYR A 33 6.66 -2.40 18.90
N SER A 34 7.90 -2.24 18.44
CA SER A 34 8.47 -3.00 17.32
C SER A 34 8.67 -4.48 17.65
N GLY A 35 8.81 -4.83 18.93
CA GLY A 35 8.93 -6.19 19.43
C GLY A 35 7.57 -6.89 19.62
N SER A 36 6.47 -6.16 19.63
CA SER A 36 5.15 -6.75 19.86
C SER A 36 4.64 -7.59 18.70
N GLY A 37 3.95 -8.69 19.02
CA GLY A 37 3.34 -9.56 18.00
C GLY A 37 2.32 -8.81 17.13
N LEU A 38 1.52 -7.92 17.73
CA LEU A 38 0.55 -7.10 17.02
C LEU A 38 1.23 -6.22 15.98
N TYR A 39 2.26 -5.49 16.36
CA TYR A 39 2.97 -4.59 15.44
C TYR A 39 3.66 -5.36 14.31
N ARG A 40 4.28 -6.51 14.61
CA ARG A 40 4.88 -7.39 13.58
C ARG A 40 3.86 -7.81 12.52
N VAL A 41 2.67 -8.24 12.95
CA VAL A 41 1.57 -8.64 12.05
C VAL A 41 1.10 -7.44 11.21
N VAL A 42 0.84 -6.30 11.85
CA VAL A 42 0.41 -5.08 11.15
C VAL A 42 1.46 -4.66 10.13
N PHE A 43 2.73 -4.60 10.52
CA PHE A 43 3.83 -4.17 9.67
C PHE A 43 4.05 -5.13 8.47
N ALA A 44 3.89 -6.45 8.69
CA ALA A 44 4.00 -7.44 7.63
C ALA A 44 2.91 -7.30 6.56
N LEU A 45 1.72 -6.79 6.91
CA LEU A 45 0.54 -6.84 6.05
C LEU A 45 0.21 -5.50 5.39
N GLN A 46 0.30 -4.38 6.11
CA GLN A 46 -0.25 -3.08 5.73
C GLN A 46 0.13 -2.64 4.32
N MET A 47 1.42 -2.49 4.01
CA MET A 47 1.89 -1.97 2.73
C MET A 47 1.99 -3.03 1.63
N PRO A 48 2.43 -4.30 1.91
CA PRO A 48 2.34 -5.38 0.94
C PRO A 48 0.94 -5.61 0.39
N LEU A 49 -0.09 -5.53 1.24
CA LEU A 49 -1.48 -5.68 0.84
C LEU A 49 -1.92 -4.59 -0.15
N PHE A 50 -1.55 -3.33 0.11
CA PHE A 50 -1.82 -2.23 -0.84
C PHE A 50 -1.16 -2.44 -2.20
N MET A 51 0.11 -2.88 -2.21
CA MET A 51 0.85 -3.13 -3.45
C MET A 51 0.24 -4.27 -4.25
N LEU A 52 -0.09 -5.38 -3.59
CA LEU A 52 -0.72 -6.54 -4.20
C LEU A 52 -2.08 -6.17 -4.83
N VAL A 53 -2.93 -5.45 -4.08
CA VAL A 53 -4.23 -4.98 -4.59
C VAL A 53 -4.05 -3.96 -5.71
N SER A 54 -3.03 -3.11 -5.66
CA SER A 54 -2.75 -2.14 -6.72
C SER A 54 -2.35 -2.85 -8.02
N GLY A 55 -1.51 -3.88 -7.95
CA GLY A 55 -1.21 -4.74 -9.09
C GLY A 55 -2.44 -5.47 -9.62
N TYR A 56 -3.26 -6.04 -8.73
CA TYR A 56 -4.51 -6.72 -9.10
C TYR A 56 -5.44 -5.83 -9.93
N VAL A 57 -5.61 -4.58 -9.55
CA VAL A 57 -6.54 -3.68 -10.27
C VAL A 57 -6.02 -3.15 -11.59
N THR A 58 -4.71 -3.23 -11.87
CA THR A 58 -4.15 -2.75 -13.15
C THR A 58 -4.68 -3.54 -14.35
N VAL A 59 -5.02 -4.82 -14.16
CA VAL A 59 -5.60 -5.66 -15.24
C VAL A 59 -6.92 -5.09 -15.79
N TYR A 60 -7.63 -4.34 -14.96
CA TYR A 60 -8.89 -3.71 -15.35
C TYR A 60 -8.69 -2.33 -16.02
N SER A 61 -7.46 -1.87 -16.16
CA SER A 61 -7.13 -0.68 -16.93
C SER A 61 -7.32 -0.91 -18.42
N LYS A 62 -7.55 0.16 -19.18
CA LYS A 62 -7.58 0.07 -20.65
C LYS A 62 -6.21 -0.40 -21.17
N PRO A 63 -6.16 -1.26 -22.20
CA PRO A 63 -4.90 -1.63 -22.85
C PRO A 63 -4.13 -0.40 -23.33
N ILE A 64 -2.81 -0.43 -23.21
CA ILE A 64 -1.92 0.67 -23.63
C ILE A 64 -1.29 0.26 -24.98
N GLU A 65 -1.91 0.70 -26.08
CA GLU A 65 -1.53 0.26 -27.43
C GLU A 65 -0.81 1.35 -28.24
N SER A 66 -0.94 2.60 -27.84
CA SER A 66 -0.29 3.75 -28.51
C SER A 66 0.47 4.63 -27.52
N ALA A 67 1.43 5.42 -28.05
CA ALA A 67 2.18 6.38 -27.27
C ALA A 67 1.27 7.45 -26.62
N GLY A 68 0.20 7.87 -27.31
CA GLY A 68 -0.79 8.79 -26.73
C GLY A 68 -1.56 8.17 -25.55
N MET A 69 -1.88 6.88 -25.62
CA MET A 69 -2.49 6.15 -24.50
C MET A 69 -1.54 5.99 -23.33
N LEU A 70 -0.24 5.76 -23.60
CA LEU A 70 0.81 5.71 -22.58
C LEU A 70 0.95 7.07 -21.89
N GLY A 71 1.06 8.16 -22.65
CA GLY A 71 1.11 9.52 -22.11
C GLY A 71 -0.10 9.87 -21.25
N SER A 72 -1.31 9.50 -21.71
CA SER A 72 -2.54 9.67 -20.93
C SER A 72 -2.56 8.81 -19.65
N PHE A 73 -2.00 7.61 -19.68
CA PHE A 73 -1.86 6.75 -18.50
C PHE A 73 -0.90 7.38 -17.50
N ILE A 74 0.30 7.78 -17.94
CA ILE A 74 1.31 8.45 -17.10
C ILE A 74 0.71 9.71 -16.46
N GLY A 75 0.09 10.58 -17.25
CA GLY A 75 -0.54 11.81 -16.76
C GLY A 75 -1.60 11.55 -15.68
N ARG A 76 -2.48 10.57 -15.88
CA ARG A 76 -3.49 10.20 -14.87
C ARG A 76 -2.84 9.66 -13.59
N ARG A 77 -1.79 8.85 -13.69
CA ARG A 77 -1.09 8.31 -12.51
C ARG A 77 -0.31 9.40 -11.77
N SER A 78 0.31 10.33 -12.50
CA SER A 78 1.02 11.48 -11.91
C SER A 78 0.05 12.40 -11.16
N LEU A 79 -1.08 12.72 -11.75
CA LEU A 79 -2.11 13.53 -11.07
C LEU A 79 -2.75 12.79 -9.87
N GLY A 80 -2.87 11.46 -9.95
CA GLY A 80 -3.46 10.66 -8.87
C GLY A 80 -2.51 10.40 -7.71
N TYR A 81 -1.21 10.34 -7.92
CA TYR A 81 -0.24 9.95 -6.89
C TYR A 81 0.86 10.99 -6.66
N LEU A 82 1.50 11.47 -7.74
CA LEU A 82 2.64 12.37 -7.62
C LEU A 82 2.22 13.78 -7.19
N LEU A 83 1.10 14.30 -7.71
CA LEU A 83 0.59 15.61 -7.33
C LEU A 83 0.24 15.68 -5.83
N PRO A 84 -0.63 14.80 -5.28
CA PRO A 84 -0.90 14.82 -3.85
C PRO A 84 0.34 14.50 -3.01
N TRP A 85 1.21 13.60 -3.46
CA TRP A 85 2.50 13.36 -2.79
C TRP A 85 3.31 14.65 -2.65
N THR A 86 3.48 15.41 -3.73
CA THR A 86 4.24 16.67 -3.73
C THR A 86 3.61 17.68 -2.78
N VAL A 87 2.29 17.89 -2.87
CA VAL A 87 1.58 18.87 -2.06
C VAL A 87 1.70 18.55 -0.57
N TRP A 88 1.44 17.31 -0.18
CA TRP A 88 1.50 16.91 1.23
C TRP A 88 2.92 16.84 1.77
N THR A 89 3.91 16.48 0.97
CA THR A 89 5.33 16.49 1.38
C THR A 89 5.79 17.93 1.64
N VAL A 90 5.46 18.85 0.76
CA VAL A 90 5.78 20.28 0.94
C VAL A 90 5.04 20.84 2.15
N PHE A 91 3.74 20.60 2.26
CA PHE A 91 2.95 21.04 3.41
C PHE A 91 3.55 20.53 4.72
N ARG A 92 3.84 19.24 4.83
CA ARG A 92 4.45 18.65 6.02
C ARG A 92 5.84 19.22 6.30
N GLY A 93 6.62 19.48 5.25
CA GLY A 93 7.93 20.11 5.37
C GLY A 93 7.87 21.46 6.05
N PHE A 94 6.92 22.31 5.67
CA PHE A 94 6.71 23.62 6.29
C PHE A 94 6.06 23.54 7.67
N ALA A 95 5.05 22.67 7.82
CA ALA A 95 4.30 22.59 9.08
C ALA A 95 5.07 21.91 10.21
N PHE A 96 5.88 20.90 9.91
CA PHE A 96 6.50 20.05 10.93
C PHE A 96 7.98 19.73 10.67
N GLY A 97 8.49 19.96 9.46
CA GLY A 97 9.84 19.55 9.03
C GLY A 97 10.89 20.66 9.08
N GLY A 98 10.58 21.82 9.67
CA GLY A 98 11.51 22.95 9.78
C GLY A 98 11.92 23.54 8.42
N TRP A 99 11.07 23.41 7.38
CA TRP A 99 11.31 24.08 6.10
C TRP A 99 11.00 25.56 6.20
N ALA A 100 11.82 26.36 5.54
CA ALA A 100 11.65 27.80 5.38
C ALA A 100 11.94 28.20 3.93
N ILE A 101 11.47 29.36 3.50
CA ILE A 101 11.69 29.85 2.14
C ILE A 101 13.20 29.88 1.83
N GLY A 102 14.04 30.30 2.80
CA GLY A 102 15.49 30.38 2.62
C GLY A 102 16.21 29.04 2.44
N ASN A 103 15.60 27.91 2.87
CA ASN A 103 16.21 26.58 2.77
C ASN A 103 15.44 25.60 1.86
N ILE A 104 14.38 26.05 1.19
CA ILE A 104 13.49 25.19 0.39
C ILE A 104 14.25 24.43 -0.70
N LYS A 105 15.19 25.07 -1.38
CA LYS A 105 15.98 24.45 -2.46
C LYS A 105 16.80 23.26 -1.93
N SER A 106 17.51 23.43 -0.81
CA SER A 106 18.30 22.36 -0.20
C SER A 106 17.41 21.24 0.33
N LYS A 107 16.26 21.56 0.91
CA LYS A 107 15.28 20.58 1.39
C LYS A 107 14.64 19.78 0.24
N LEU A 108 14.27 20.42 -0.87
CA LEU A 108 13.78 19.74 -2.06
C LEU A 108 14.84 18.81 -2.67
N LEU A 109 16.10 19.25 -2.74
CA LEU A 109 17.19 18.39 -3.18
C LEU A 109 17.40 17.20 -2.24
N SER A 110 17.34 17.42 -0.92
CA SER A 110 17.50 16.35 0.06
C SER A 110 16.38 15.30 -0.03
N LEU A 111 15.18 15.64 -0.53
CA LEU A 111 14.12 14.68 -0.78
C LEU A 111 14.53 13.58 -1.76
N LEU A 112 15.43 13.85 -2.71
CA LEU A 112 15.89 12.84 -3.67
C LEU A 112 16.52 11.62 -2.97
N TRP A 113 17.12 11.83 -1.78
CA TRP A 113 17.73 10.76 -0.96
C TRP A 113 16.95 10.45 0.32
N ASN A 114 15.95 11.27 0.69
CA ASN A 114 15.17 11.16 1.92
C ASN A 114 13.66 11.12 1.66
N MET A 115 13.23 10.37 0.65
CA MET A 115 11.80 10.22 0.32
C MET A 115 11.00 9.47 1.38
N ASP A 116 11.66 8.73 2.28
CA ASP A 116 11.04 7.97 3.37
C ASP A 116 10.50 8.86 4.51
N SER A 117 10.55 10.18 4.36
CA SER A 117 10.09 11.15 5.36
C SER A 117 8.56 11.29 5.47
N GLY A 118 7.78 10.28 5.06
CA GLY A 118 6.34 10.26 5.31
C GLY A 118 5.46 9.67 4.21
N TYR A 119 5.47 10.21 3.02
CA TYR A 119 4.54 9.77 1.95
C TYR A 119 5.22 8.89 0.88
N TRP A 120 6.30 8.20 1.25
CA TRP A 120 7.14 7.37 0.38
C TRP A 120 6.36 6.36 -0.48
N PHE A 121 5.27 5.82 0.08
CA PHE A 121 4.47 4.80 -0.59
C PHE A 121 3.86 5.30 -1.92
N LEU A 122 3.35 6.54 -1.94
CA LEU A 122 2.76 7.10 -3.15
C LEU A 122 3.78 7.24 -4.27
N PHE A 123 4.99 7.67 -3.93
CA PHE A 123 6.08 7.79 -4.89
C PHE A 123 6.51 6.42 -5.43
N SER A 124 6.71 5.44 -4.56
CA SER A 124 7.03 4.07 -4.97
C SER A 124 5.92 3.44 -5.81
N LEU A 125 4.66 3.60 -5.41
CA LEU A 125 3.52 3.10 -6.18
C LEU A 125 3.42 3.79 -7.55
N TRP A 126 3.65 5.10 -7.61
CA TRP A 126 3.72 5.84 -8.87
C TRP A 126 4.80 5.27 -9.77
N THR A 127 6.03 5.12 -9.28
CA THR A 127 7.16 4.55 -10.02
C THR A 127 6.82 3.15 -10.56
N ILE A 128 6.31 2.26 -9.72
CA ILE A 128 5.91 0.89 -10.12
C ILE A 128 4.81 0.92 -11.19
N CYS A 129 3.83 1.81 -11.06
CA CYS A 129 2.78 1.97 -12.07
C CYS A 129 3.34 2.46 -13.41
N ILE A 130 4.31 3.38 -13.40
CA ILE A 130 4.96 3.86 -14.63
C ILE A 130 5.75 2.74 -15.31
N VAL A 131 6.56 2.00 -14.52
CA VAL A 131 7.30 0.83 -15.02
C VAL A 131 6.33 -0.18 -15.63
N TRP A 132 5.25 -0.54 -14.95
CA TRP A 132 4.22 -1.44 -15.48
C TRP A 132 3.58 -0.87 -16.76
N GLY A 133 3.26 0.41 -16.82
CA GLY A 133 2.64 1.06 -17.97
C GLY A 133 3.52 1.00 -19.22
N ILE A 134 4.80 1.32 -19.08
CA ILE A 134 5.80 1.24 -20.16
C ILE A 134 5.97 -0.22 -20.60
N SER A 135 6.15 -1.14 -19.66
CA SER A 135 6.30 -2.56 -19.95
C SER A 135 5.07 -3.15 -20.64
N SER A 136 3.87 -2.76 -20.22
CA SER A 136 2.61 -3.16 -20.85
C SER A 136 2.48 -2.64 -22.27
N PHE A 137 2.91 -1.41 -22.53
CA PHE A 137 2.94 -0.84 -23.88
C PHE A 137 3.84 -1.65 -24.82
N PHE A 138 5.04 -2.00 -24.42
CA PHE A 138 5.93 -2.83 -25.24
C PHE A 138 5.38 -4.25 -25.40
N ALA A 139 4.87 -4.87 -24.32
CA ALA A 139 4.30 -6.21 -24.38
C ALA A 139 3.07 -6.28 -25.31
N ASN A 140 2.21 -5.26 -25.33
CA ASN A 140 1.05 -5.19 -26.22
C ASN A 140 1.45 -5.05 -27.69
N LYS A 141 2.59 -4.39 -28.00
CA LYS A 141 3.13 -4.31 -29.37
C LYS A 141 3.73 -5.61 -29.86
N LEU A 142 4.31 -6.42 -28.96
CA LEU A 142 4.98 -7.66 -29.34
C LEU A 142 4.02 -8.80 -29.59
N THR A 143 2.87 -8.87 -28.90
CA THR A 143 1.98 -10.01 -29.01
C THR A 143 0.52 -9.70 -28.59
N ALA A 144 -0.42 -10.33 -29.31
CA ALA A 144 -1.83 -10.34 -28.96
C ALA A 144 -2.19 -11.44 -27.92
N LYS A 145 -1.33 -12.46 -27.75
CA LYS A 145 -1.61 -13.61 -26.86
C LYS A 145 -1.49 -13.18 -25.39
N LYS A 146 -2.58 -13.31 -24.62
CA LYS A 146 -2.67 -12.90 -23.20
C LYS A 146 -1.51 -13.43 -22.36
N PHE A 147 -1.20 -14.71 -22.45
CA PHE A 147 -0.11 -15.33 -21.69
C PHE A 147 1.24 -14.64 -21.97
N LEU A 148 1.60 -14.51 -23.25
CA LEU A 148 2.86 -13.90 -23.65
C LEU A 148 2.92 -12.41 -23.28
N ARG A 149 1.81 -11.68 -23.36
CA ARG A 149 1.75 -10.28 -22.88
C ARG A 149 2.09 -10.16 -21.41
N VAL A 150 1.55 -11.04 -20.55
CA VAL A 150 1.86 -11.04 -19.13
C VAL A 150 3.33 -11.38 -18.90
N VAL A 151 3.87 -12.38 -19.60
CA VAL A 151 5.28 -12.77 -19.50
C VAL A 151 6.18 -11.60 -19.93
N PHE A 152 5.98 -11.02 -21.12
CA PHE A 152 6.78 -9.90 -21.59
C PHE A 152 6.65 -8.65 -20.70
N CYS A 153 5.44 -8.31 -20.26
CA CYS A 153 5.24 -7.20 -19.33
C CYS A 153 6.03 -7.40 -18.03
N THR A 154 6.00 -8.59 -17.47
CA THR A 154 6.76 -8.92 -16.25
C THR A 154 8.26 -8.89 -16.52
N ALA A 155 8.74 -9.47 -17.63
CA ALA A 155 10.15 -9.48 -18.00
C ALA A 155 10.71 -8.06 -18.21
N PHE A 156 10.00 -7.20 -18.94
CA PHE A 156 10.39 -5.80 -19.11
C PHE A 156 10.42 -5.05 -17.77
N SER A 157 9.46 -5.31 -16.91
CA SER A 157 9.43 -4.68 -15.59
C SER A 157 10.61 -5.15 -14.71
N MET A 158 11.02 -6.42 -14.81
CA MET A 158 12.22 -6.91 -14.12
C MET A 158 13.49 -6.28 -14.68
N LEU A 159 13.57 -6.07 -15.99
CA LEU A 159 14.68 -5.31 -16.60
C LEU A 159 14.74 -3.87 -16.07
N PHE A 160 13.59 -3.18 -15.98
CA PHE A 160 13.55 -1.85 -15.36
C PHE A 160 13.95 -1.88 -13.88
N ALA A 161 13.54 -2.91 -13.13
CA ALA A 161 13.95 -3.06 -11.74
C ALA A 161 15.47 -3.26 -11.63
N MET A 162 16.08 -4.03 -12.54
CA MET A 162 17.53 -4.18 -12.60
C MET A 162 18.23 -2.85 -12.92
N LEU A 163 17.71 -2.06 -13.86
CA LEU A 163 18.25 -0.72 -14.16
C LEU A 163 18.14 0.22 -12.95
N LEU A 164 17.01 0.20 -12.23
CA LEU A 164 16.86 0.94 -10.98
C LEU A 164 17.88 0.51 -9.93
N LEU A 165 18.12 -0.79 -9.79
CA LEU A 165 19.16 -1.31 -8.89
C LEU A 165 20.55 -0.79 -9.26
N LEU A 166 20.91 -0.80 -10.53
CA LEU A 166 22.20 -0.25 -11.01
C LEU A 166 22.32 1.26 -10.71
N VAL A 167 21.24 2.02 -10.86
CA VAL A 167 21.20 3.44 -10.45
C VAL A 167 21.38 3.55 -8.94
N GLY A 168 20.70 2.70 -8.15
CA GLY A 168 20.82 2.66 -6.69
C GLY A 168 22.23 2.33 -6.20
N ILE A 169 22.95 1.44 -6.89
CA ILE A 169 24.34 1.12 -6.57
C ILE A 169 25.24 2.35 -6.78
N LYS A 170 25.00 3.15 -7.84
CA LYS A 170 25.83 4.34 -8.16
C LYS A 170 25.44 5.57 -7.34
N ALA A 171 24.16 5.86 -7.19
CA ALA A 171 23.64 7.08 -6.57
C ALA A 171 23.28 6.91 -5.08
N GLY A 172 23.35 5.69 -4.55
CA GLY A 172 22.86 5.30 -3.24
C GLY A 172 21.48 4.68 -3.32
N ILE A 173 21.25 3.59 -2.59
CA ILE A 173 20.01 2.80 -2.64
C ILE A 173 18.78 3.57 -2.12
N THR A 174 19.00 4.64 -1.35
CA THR A 174 17.94 5.55 -0.85
C THR A 174 17.51 6.57 -1.91
N PHE A 175 18.33 6.80 -2.95
CA PHE A 175 18.01 7.74 -4.04
C PHE A 175 16.67 7.37 -4.69
N LEU A 176 15.77 8.36 -4.81
CA LEU A 176 14.42 8.19 -5.37
C LEU A 176 13.65 7.00 -4.76
N ASN A 177 13.92 6.69 -3.50
CA ASN A 177 13.29 5.56 -2.79
C ASN A 177 13.43 4.20 -3.50
N ILE A 178 14.55 3.98 -4.19
CA ILE A 178 14.81 2.76 -4.97
C ILE A 178 14.70 1.52 -4.09
N LYS A 179 15.26 1.54 -2.86
CA LYS A 179 15.20 0.42 -1.91
C LYS A 179 13.77 -0.08 -1.71
N LEU A 180 12.87 0.80 -1.31
CA LEU A 180 11.47 0.42 -1.04
C LEU A 180 10.73 0.11 -2.34
N THR A 181 10.99 0.83 -3.43
CA THR A 181 10.39 0.52 -4.74
C THR A 181 10.73 -0.91 -5.18
N LEU A 182 12.00 -1.31 -5.12
CA LEU A 182 12.44 -2.67 -5.47
C LEU A 182 11.84 -3.73 -4.53
N TYR A 183 11.80 -3.44 -3.23
CA TYR A 183 11.21 -4.33 -2.24
C TYR A 183 9.72 -4.61 -2.51
N TYR A 184 8.97 -3.62 -3.01
CA TYR A 184 7.51 -3.74 -3.21
C TYR A 184 7.11 -4.19 -4.62
N ILE A 185 8.00 -4.19 -5.61
CA ILE A 185 7.73 -4.69 -6.97
C ILE A 185 7.16 -6.11 -6.98
N PRO A 186 7.70 -7.11 -6.24
CA PRO A 186 7.17 -8.47 -6.24
C PRO A 186 5.68 -8.55 -5.85
N TYR A 187 5.24 -7.82 -4.85
CA TYR A 187 3.85 -7.83 -4.41
C TYR A 187 2.90 -7.29 -5.50
N PHE A 188 3.29 -6.19 -6.14
CA PHE A 188 2.51 -5.60 -7.23
C PHE A 188 2.38 -6.58 -8.40
N PHE A 189 3.49 -7.18 -8.84
CA PHE A 189 3.45 -8.10 -9.98
C PHE A 189 2.77 -9.42 -9.67
N LEU A 190 2.84 -9.93 -8.46
CA LEU A 190 2.04 -11.09 -8.04
C LEU A 190 0.54 -10.78 -8.09
N GLY A 191 0.12 -9.60 -7.64
CA GLY A 191 -1.26 -9.15 -7.79
C GLY A 191 -1.70 -9.04 -9.25
N TYR A 192 -0.85 -8.48 -10.12
CA TYR A 192 -1.08 -8.37 -11.55
C TYR A 192 -1.19 -9.74 -12.25
N ILE A 193 -0.25 -10.65 -11.99
CA ILE A 193 -0.23 -12.00 -12.55
C ILE A 193 -1.46 -12.78 -12.09
N PHE A 194 -1.74 -12.77 -10.78
CA PHE A 194 -2.93 -13.46 -10.25
C PHE A 194 -4.22 -12.94 -10.87
N ALA A 195 -4.40 -11.62 -10.98
CA ALA A 195 -5.59 -11.03 -11.59
C ALA A 195 -5.71 -11.41 -13.07
N SER A 196 -4.57 -11.44 -13.78
CA SER A 196 -4.54 -11.79 -15.20
C SER A 196 -5.07 -13.20 -15.48
N PHE A 197 -4.80 -14.16 -14.59
CA PHE A 197 -5.17 -15.55 -14.76
C PHE A 197 -6.29 -16.04 -13.84
N SER A 198 -6.81 -15.18 -12.95
CA SER A 198 -7.77 -15.57 -11.93
C SER A 198 -9.02 -16.26 -12.46
N THR A 199 -9.55 -15.83 -13.62
CA THR A 199 -10.71 -16.46 -14.27
C THR A 199 -10.37 -17.85 -14.76
N ASP A 200 -9.23 -18.01 -15.42
CA ASP A 200 -8.78 -19.28 -16.00
C ASP A 200 -8.45 -20.31 -14.91
N ILE A 201 -7.83 -19.84 -13.82
CA ILE A 201 -7.48 -20.67 -12.65
C ILE A 201 -8.75 -21.13 -11.93
N ARG A 202 -9.71 -20.23 -11.69
CA ARG A 202 -10.96 -20.54 -11.00
C ARG A 202 -11.88 -21.49 -11.75
N ALA A 203 -11.75 -21.57 -13.07
CA ALA A 203 -12.48 -22.51 -13.90
C ALA A 203 -11.98 -23.96 -13.79
N LYS A 204 -10.82 -24.21 -13.19
CA LYS A 204 -10.25 -25.54 -13.03
C LYS A 204 -11.01 -26.36 -11.98
N LYS A 205 -11.25 -27.65 -12.27
CA LYS A 205 -12.00 -28.59 -11.41
C LYS A 205 -11.48 -28.64 -9.96
N TYR A 206 -10.17 -28.60 -9.77
CA TYR A 206 -9.52 -28.73 -8.46
C TYR A 206 -9.20 -27.40 -7.80
N TYR A 207 -9.68 -26.27 -8.36
CA TYR A 207 -9.34 -24.94 -7.84
C TYR A 207 -9.62 -24.76 -6.35
N LYS A 208 -10.84 -25.13 -5.90
CA LYS A 208 -11.25 -24.96 -4.51
C LYS A 208 -10.38 -25.75 -3.52
N SER A 209 -10.01 -26.99 -3.90
CA SER A 209 -9.13 -27.82 -3.04
C SER A 209 -7.72 -27.25 -2.96
N ILE A 210 -7.16 -26.82 -4.11
CA ILE A 210 -5.85 -26.18 -4.16
C ILE A 210 -5.87 -24.85 -3.39
N GLU A 211 -6.91 -24.03 -3.56
CA GLU A 211 -7.07 -22.77 -2.82
C GLU A 211 -7.05 -23.00 -1.31
N SER A 212 -7.80 -24.02 -0.82
CA SER A 212 -7.84 -24.33 0.61
C SER A 212 -6.47 -24.80 1.16
N ILE A 213 -5.75 -25.62 0.40
CA ILE A 213 -4.41 -26.09 0.79
C ILE A 213 -3.42 -24.91 0.82
N VAL A 214 -3.43 -24.07 -0.24
CA VAL A 214 -2.54 -22.91 -0.32
C VAL A 214 -2.82 -21.93 0.81
N VAL A 215 -4.08 -21.66 1.13
CA VAL A 215 -4.46 -20.76 2.23
C VAL A 215 -4.05 -21.33 3.57
N ALA A 216 -4.29 -22.62 3.83
CA ALA A 216 -3.91 -23.27 5.07
C ALA A 216 -2.38 -23.26 5.26
N ALA A 217 -1.63 -23.65 4.23
CA ALA A 217 -0.17 -23.59 4.25
C ALA A 217 0.34 -22.14 4.46
N SER A 218 -0.23 -21.18 3.74
CA SER A 218 0.11 -19.76 3.90
C SER A 218 -0.15 -19.26 5.31
N PHE A 219 -1.28 -19.63 5.91
CA PHE A 219 -1.61 -19.24 7.28
C PHE A 219 -0.60 -19.82 8.29
N VAL A 220 -0.27 -21.10 8.18
CA VAL A 220 0.72 -21.75 9.05
C VAL A 220 2.10 -21.09 8.91
N ILE A 221 2.57 -20.88 7.67
CA ILE A 221 3.87 -20.23 7.40
C ILE A 221 3.87 -18.82 7.99
N PHE A 222 2.80 -18.03 7.76
CA PHE A 222 2.68 -16.68 8.29
C PHE A 222 2.76 -16.66 9.81
N VAL A 223 2.02 -17.50 10.51
CA VAL A 223 2.04 -17.59 11.97
C VAL A 223 3.43 -17.99 12.47
N CYS A 224 4.02 -19.05 11.90
CA CYS A 224 5.36 -19.51 12.30
C CYS A 224 6.43 -18.43 12.11
N LEU A 225 6.40 -17.71 10.99
CA LEU A 225 7.39 -16.66 10.70
C LEU A 225 7.15 -15.41 11.55
N SER A 226 5.91 -14.97 11.71
CA SER A 226 5.60 -13.77 12.51
C SER A 226 5.91 -13.94 13.99
N LEU A 227 5.85 -15.17 14.52
CA LEU A 227 6.24 -15.47 15.90
C LEU A 227 7.76 -15.49 16.10
N ARG A 228 8.52 -16.01 15.12
CA ARG A 228 9.98 -16.21 15.24
C ARG A 228 10.81 -15.07 14.67
N PHE A 229 10.27 -14.31 13.74
CA PHE A 229 11.00 -13.32 12.96
C PHE A 229 10.40 -11.93 13.11
N ASN A 230 11.23 -10.94 13.49
CA ASN A 230 10.76 -9.56 13.60
C ASN A 230 10.84 -8.85 12.24
N VAL A 231 9.73 -8.91 11.49
CA VAL A 231 9.59 -8.29 10.17
C VAL A 231 9.83 -6.77 10.19
N ALA A 232 9.62 -6.12 11.32
CA ALA A 232 9.73 -4.66 11.43
C ALA A 232 11.20 -4.19 11.53
N THR A 233 12.07 -4.99 12.15
CA THR A 233 13.47 -4.61 12.42
C THR A 233 14.50 -5.32 11.54
N SER A 234 14.11 -6.40 10.85
CA SER A 234 14.98 -7.18 9.98
C SER A 234 14.99 -6.66 8.54
N GLY A 235 15.97 -7.01 7.75
CA GLY A 235 16.00 -6.75 6.30
C GLY A 235 17.30 -6.12 5.82
N GLU A 236 18.42 -6.46 6.45
CA GLU A 236 19.77 -6.09 6.01
C GLU A 236 20.39 -7.16 5.10
N THR A 237 20.16 -8.43 5.42
CA THR A 237 20.66 -9.55 4.62
C THR A 237 19.65 -10.02 3.57
N VAL A 238 20.13 -10.67 2.51
CA VAL A 238 19.27 -11.25 1.46
C VAL A 238 18.28 -12.28 2.03
N ILE A 239 18.73 -13.08 3.01
CA ILE A 239 17.91 -14.10 3.67
C ILE A 239 16.78 -13.42 4.47
N GLU A 240 17.08 -12.37 5.22
CA GLU A 240 16.08 -11.61 5.95
C GLU A 240 15.06 -10.93 5.03
N ILE A 241 15.52 -10.33 3.93
CA ILE A 241 14.64 -9.76 2.91
C ILE A 241 13.71 -10.82 2.33
N ALA A 242 14.25 -11.99 1.96
CA ALA A 242 13.47 -13.11 1.43
C ALA A 242 12.45 -13.63 2.46
N THR A 243 12.86 -13.82 3.71
CA THR A 243 11.98 -14.25 4.81
C THR A 243 10.86 -13.23 5.05
N ARG A 244 11.17 -11.95 5.03
CA ARG A 244 10.21 -10.87 5.16
C ARG A 244 9.20 -10.86 4.00
N ILE A 245 9.65 -11.06 2.77
CA ILE A 245 8.77 -11.17 1.60
C ILE A 245 7.84 -12.38 1.75
N ILE A 246 8.36 -13.55 2.11
CA ILE A 246 7.56 -14.77 2.29
C ILE A 246 6.52 -14.58 3.40
N CYS A 247 6.93 -14.05 4.56
CA CYS A 247 6.02 -13.76 5.68
C CYS A 247 4.88 -12.84 5.23
N SER A 248 5.21 -11.73 4.59
CA SER A 248 4.20 -10.75 4.14
C SER A 248 3.27 -11.32 3.06
N LEU A 249 3.79 -12.09 2.09
CA LEU A 249 2.98 -12.71 1.03
C LEU A 249 2.01 -13.74 1.59
N THR A 250 2.49 -14.64 2.43
CA THR A 250 1.66 -15.69 3.05
C THR A 250 0.59 -15.08 3.96
N GLY A 251 0.94 -14.04 4.71
CA GLY A 251 -0.02 -13.25 5.48
C GLY A 251 -1.07 -12.55 4.61
N CYS A 252 -0.67 -11.92 3.50
CA CYS A 252 -1.60 -11.27 2.57
C CYS A 252 -2.55 -12.29 1.91
N ILE A 253 -2.05 -13.46 1.48
CA ILE A 253 -2.88 -14.52 0.89
C ILE A 253 -3.97 -14.95 1.90
N SER A 254 -3.56 -15.24 3.13
CA SER A 254 -4.48 -15.65 4.20
C SER A 254 -5.50 -14.55 4.50
N LEU A 255 -5.05 -13.31 4.68
CA LEU A 255 -5.91 -12.18 4.99
C LEU A 255 -6.92 -11.91 3.87
N ILE A 256 -6.49 -11.91 2.59
CA ILE A 256 -7.39 -11.71 1.45
C ILE A 256 -8.46 -12.79 1.40
N TYR A 257 -8.10 -14.03 1.64
CA TYR A 257 -9.05 -15.15 1.63
C TYR A 257 -10.08 -14.99 2.74
N PHE A 258 -9.64 -14.87 4.00
CA PHE A 258 -10.55 -14.76 5.15
C PHE A 258 -11.39 -13.48 5.09
N ALA A 259 -10.81 -12.35 4.75
CA ALA A 259 -11.51 -11.08 4.59
C ALA A 259 -12.57 -11.13 3.47
N SER A 260 -12.24 -11.78 2.34
CA SER A 260 -13.19 -11.93 1.23
C SER A 260 -14.35 -12.84 1.58
N ARG A 261 -14.12 -13.90 2.38
CA ARG A 261 -15.16 -14.77 2.91
C ARG A 261 -16.03 -14.04 3.94
N PHE A 262 -15.40 -13.40 4.91
CA PHE A 262 -16.12 -12.62 5.92
C PHE A 262 -17.03 -11.56 5.25
N TYR A 263 -16.53 -10.81 4.31
CA TYR A 263 -17.31 -9.81 3.58
C TYR A 263 -18.53 -10.40 2.86
N LYS A 264 -18.43 -11.62 2.33
CA LYS A 264 -19.53 -12.28 1.61
C LYS A 264 -20.53 -12.95 2.54
N ASP A 265 -20.04 -13.64 3.56
CA ASP A 265 -20.85 -14.53 4.39
C ASP A 265 -21.63 -13.79 5.48
N PHE A 266 -21.08 -12.65 5.96
CA PHE A 266 -21.70 -11.85 7.03
C PHE A 266 -22.44 -10.59 6.55
N LYS A 267 -23.07 -10.64 5.38
CA LYS A 267 -23.90 -9.54 4.87
C LYS A 267 -25.24 -9.36 5.58
N THR A 268 -25.74 -10.40 6.23
CA THR A 268 -27.09 -10.44 6.82
C THR A 268 -27.12 -10.06 8.31
N CYS A 269 -25.96 -9.95 8.97
CA CYS A 269 -25.88 -9.50 10.36
C CYS A 269 -25.77 -7.97 10.40
N SER A 270 -26.71 -7.28 11.04
CA SER A 270 -26.80 -5.80 11.09
C SER A 270 -25.51 -5.13 11.57
N PHE A 271 -24.81 -5.69 12.55
CA PHE A 271 -23.51 -5.17 13.02
C PHE A 271 -22.41 -5.38 11.99
N ALA A 272 -22.31 -6.59 11.44
CA ALA A 272 -21.30 -6.91 10.41
C ALA A 272 -21.54 -6.13 9.12
N GLU A 273 -22.78 -5.86 8.75
CA GLU A 273 -23.12 -5.02 7.59
C GLU A 273 -22.60 -3.59 7.77
N LYS A 274 -22.81 -2.99 8.94
CA LYS A 274 -22.27 -1.66 9.27
C LYS A 274 -20.75 -1.64 9.23
N LEU A 275 -20.10 -2.64 9.83
CA LEU A 275 -18.64 -2.80 9.82
C LEU A 275 -18.11 -2.94 8.38
N ASN A 276 -18.75 -3.78 7.57
CA ASN A 276 -18.42 -3.97 6.17
C ASN A 276 -18.56 -2.66 5.38
N SER A 277 -19.64 -1.89 5.61
CA SER A 277 -19.89 -0.61 4.96
C SER A 277 -18.81 0.42 5.31
N VAL A 278 -18.47 0.55 6.59
CA VAL A 278 -17.40 1.45 7.07
C VAL A 278 -16.06 1.05 6.44
N THR A 279 -15.73 -0.25 6.44
CA THR A 279 -14.48 -0.75 5.87
C THR A 279 -14.40 -0.52 4.37
N VAL A 280 -15.49 -0.74 3.62
CA VAL A 280 -15.56 -0.44 2.17
C VAL A 280 -15.39 1.06 1.94
N THR A 281 -16.00 1.91 2.76
CA THR A 281 -15.86 3.37 2.67
C THR A 281 -14.43 3.80 2.94
N ALA A 282 -13.79 3.28 4.00
CA ALA A 282 -12.38 3.50 4.27
C ALA A 282 -11.48 3.07 3.09
N GLY A 283 -11.84 1.99 2.41
CA GLY A 283 -11.12 1.52 1.21
C GLY A 283 -11.30 2.45 0.01
N LYS A 284 -12.50 3.01 -0.18
CA LYS A 284 -12.74 4.02 -1.22
C LYS A 284 -11.94 5.29 -0.98
N GLU A 285 -11.80 5.69 0.28
CA GLU A 285 -11.12 6.89 0.73
C GLU A 285 -9.67 6.63 1.17
N SER A 286 -9.13 5.43 0.92
CA SER A 286 -7.84 4.98 1.43
C SER A 286 -6.67 5.93 1.09
N LEU A 287 -6.69 6.57 -0.07
CA LEU A 287 -5.67 7.56 -0.44
C LEU A 287 -5.77 8.82 0.43
N GLY A 288 -6.97 9.34 0.63
CA GLY A 288 -7.19 10.49 1.50
C GLY A 288 -6.81 10.19 2.94
N LEU A 289 -7.25 9.05 3.47
CA LEU A 289 -6.87 8.57 4.80
C LEU A 289 -5.36 8.43 4.94
N TYR A 290 -4.68 7.86 3.93
CA TYR A 290 -3.22 7.73 3.93
C TYR A 290 -2.50 9.09 3.98
N LEU A 291 -3.02 10.11 3.30
CA LEU A 291 -2.39 11.43 3.25
C LEU A 291 -2.62 12.25 4.53
N ILE A 292 -3.79 12.11 5.14
CA ILE A 292 -4.25 13.01 6.21
C ILE A 292 -3.99 12.46 7.61
N HIS A 293 -3.95 11.12 7.81
CA HIS A 293 -3.89 10.52 9.14
C HIS A 293 -2.68 11.01 9.98
N TYR A 294 -1.55 11.32 9.36
CA TYR A 294 -0.36 11.83 10.07
C TYR A 294 -0.61 13.13 10.85
N LEU A 295 -1.65 13.90 10.52
CA LEU A 295 -1.98 15.13 11.23
C LEU A 295 -2.59 14.88 12.62
N PHE A 296 -3.12 13.68 12.84
CA PHE A 296 -3.95 13.37 14.01
C PHE A 296 -3.48 12.17 14.84
N LEU A 297 -2.28 11.63 14.59
CA LEU A 297 -1.81 10.39 15.22
C LEU A 297 -1.66 10.48 16.76
N ASN A 298 -1.32 11.66 17.28
CA ASN A 298 -0.92 11.85 18.68
C ASN A 298 -1.72 12.97 19.35
N VAL A 299 -3.04 12.93 19.23
CA VAL A 299 -3.91 13.91 19.91
C VAL A 299 -3.83 13.74 21.42
N ILE A 300 -3.82 12.50 21.91
CA ILE A 300 -3.57 12.15 23.30
C ILE A 300 -2.16 11.60 23.38
N ARG A 301 -1.32 12.23 24.22
CA ARG A 301 0.07 11.82 24.40
C ARG A 301 0.22 10.94 25.63
N LEU A 302 0.94 9.84 25.48
CA LEU A 302 1.39 9.00 26.57
C LEU A 302 2.73 9.51 27.12
N PRO A 303 3.03 9.29 28.41
CA PRO A 303 4.38 9.39 28.92
C PRO A 303 5.33 8.49 28.11
N GLU A 304 6.54 8.97 27.82
CA GLU A 304 7.53 8.19 27.10
C GLU A 304 7.93 6.93 27.88
N GLY A 305 8.18 5.84 27.20
CA GLY A 305 8.67 4.59 27.78
C GLY A 305 7.60 3.66 28.32
N MET A 306 6.31 3.92 28.10
CA MET A 306 5.26 2.98 28.50
C MET A 306 5.34 1.69 27.68
N SER A 307 5.13 0.55 28.36
CA SER A 307 5.06 -0.75 27.68
C SER A 307 3.82 -0.87 26.82
N ILE A 308 3.96 -1.45 25.63
CA ILE A 308 2.84 -1.76 24.74
C ILE A 308 1.80 -2.69 25.37
N TYR A 309 2.19 -3.45 26.38
CA TYR A 309 1.31 -4.39 27.08
C TYR A 309 0.55 -3.72 28.24
N SER A 310 0.75 -2.43 28.51
CA SER A 310 -0.01 -1.71 29.52
C SER A 310 -1.43 -1.40 29.02
N PHE A 311 -2.40 -1.39 29.94
CA PHE A 311 -3.78 -1.02 29.61
C PHE A 311 -3.86 0.42 29.08
N ASP A 312 -3.12 1.34 29.63
CA ASP A 312 -3.11 2.76 29.23
C ASP A 312 -2.58 2.91 27.81
N ALA A 313 -1.49 2.20 27.45
CA ALA A 313 -0.96 2.21 26.09
C ALA A 313 -1.98 1.66 25.09
N PHE A 314 -2.69 0.57 25.43
CA PHE A 314 -3.76 0.04 24.60
C PHE A 314 -4.93 1.02 24.46
N ALA A 315 -5.43 1.56 25.59
CA ALA A 315 -6.58 2.47 25.60
C ALA A 315 -6.29 3.76 24.81
N VAL A 316 -5.13 4.38 25.03
CA VAL A 316 -4.75 5.61 24.32
C VAL A 316 -4.48 5.35 22.84
N SER A 317 -3.85 4.22 22.47
CA SER A 317 -3.66 3.86 21.08
C SER A 317 -5.01 3.64 20.36
N LEU A 318 -5.97 3.00 21.01
CA LEU A 318 -7.32 2.81 20.48
C LEU A 318 -8.06 4.14 20.33
N LEU A 319 -8.00 5.02 21.34
CA LEU A 319 -8.60 6.35 21.27
C LEU A 319 -7.96 7.20 20.16
N ASN A 320 -6.64 7.25 20.07
CA ASN A 320 -5.96 7.98 19.00
C ASN A 320 -6.27 7.40 17.62
N PHE A 321 -6.40 6.08 17.49
CA PHE A 321 -6.86 5.45 16.24
C PHE A 321 -8.25 5.94 15.84
N LEU A 322 -9.21 5.93 16.76
CA LEU A 322 -10.59 6.39 16.49
C LEU A 322 -10.63 7.88 16.17
N ILE A 323 -9.93 8.71 16.95
CA ILE A 323 -9.84 10.16 16.72
C ILE A 323 -9.20 10.43 15.35
N THR A 324 -8.09 9.77 15.04
CA THR A 324 -7.41 9.90 13.74
C THR A 324 -8.34 9.56 12.58
N LEU A 325 -9.09 8.45 12.71
CA LEU A 325 -10.01 8.01 11.67
C LEU A 325 -11.16 9.03 11.46
N LEU A 326 -11.77 9.48 12.56
CA LEU A 326 -12.88 10.44 12.52
C LEU A 326 -12.45 11.81 11.97
N LEU A 327 -11.35 12.35 12.47
CA LEU A 327 -10.85 13.67 12.02
C LEU A 327 -10.37 13.60 10.57
N SER A 328 -9.69 12.53 10.17
CA SER A 328 -9.29 12.35 8.78
C SER A 328 -10.51 12.23 7.86
N ALA A 329 -11.56 11.50 8.26
CA ALA A 329 -12.79 11.39 7.49
C ALA A 329 -13.51 12.75 7.37
N ALA A 330 -13.55 13.55 8.44
CA ALA A 330 -14.14 14.89 8.42
C ALA A 330 -13.37 15.82 7.45
N VAL A 331 -12.04 15.80 7.47
CA VAL A 331 -11.22 16.59 6.53
C VAL A 331 -11.44 16.13 5.08
N ILE A 332 -11.50 14.82 4.82
CA ILE A 332 -11.80 14.29 3.48
C ILE A 332 -13.17 14.76 3.02
N TYR A 333 -14.17 14.72 3.90
CA TYR A 333 -15.52 15.19 3.59
C TYR A 333 -15.52 16.67 3.17
N ILE A 334 -14.80 17.53 3.88
CA ILE A 334 -14.66 18.96 3.53
C ILE A 334 -13.96 19.12 2.17
N ILE A 335 -12.87 18.40 1.92
CA ILE A 335 -12.12 18.47 0.67
C ILE A 335 -12.99 18.00 -0.52
N ASP A 336 -13.81 16.97 -0.33
CA ASP A 336 -14.65 16.38 -1.38
C ASP A 336 -15.75 17.34 -1.90
N HIS A 337 -16.07 18.41 -1.16
CA HIS A 337 -17.01 19.44 -1.60
C HIS A 337 -16.40 20.47 -2.57
N ASN A 338 -15.09 20.45 -2.78
CA ASN A 338 -14.43 21.35 -3.71
C ASN A 338 -13.57 20.56 -4.72
N ASP A 339 -13.95 20.59 -6.00
CA ASP A 339 -13.30 19.82 -7.05
C ASP A 339 -11.81 20.14 -7.23
N LYS A 340 -11.40 21.41 -7.02
CA LYS A 340 -10.00 21.83 -7.11
C LYS A 340 -9.19 21.29 -5.94
N LEU A 341 -9.71 21.40 -4.71
CA LEU A 341 -9.07 20.83 -3.52
C LEU A 341 -8.99 19.31 -3.62
N LYS A 342 -10.04 18.66 -4.08
CA LYS A 342 -10.11 17.22 -4.31
C LYS A 342 -9.04 16.73 -5.29
N LEU A 343 -8.84 17.46 -6.39
CA LEU A 343 -7.79 17.13 -7.35
C LEU A 343 -6.39 17.34 -6.76
N ILE A 344 -6.14 18.50 -6.13
CA ILE A 344 -4.83 18.88 -5.65
C ILE A 344 -4.42 18.05 -4.42
N LEU A 345 -5.32 17.88 -3.45
CA LEU A 345 -5.02 17.24 -2.17
C LEU A 345 -5.23 15.73 -2.19
N LEU A 346 -6.17 15.21 -3.00
CA LEU A 346 -6.51 13.79 -3.04
C LEU A 346 -6.23 13.11 -4.38
N GLY A 347 -5.78 13.86 -5.41
CA GLY A 347 -5.53 13.29 -6.75
C GLY A 347 -6.77 12.74 -7.46
N LYS A 348 -7.98 13.06 -6.97
CA LYS A 348 -9.25 12.56 -7.49
C LYS A 348 -9.81 13.54 -8.53
N ARG A 349 -10.15 13.02 -9.70
CA ARG A 349 -10.96 13.73 -10.72
C ARG A 349 -12.44 13.34 -10.58
N ARG A 350 -13.31 14.21 -11.03
CA ARG A 350 -14.74 13.89 -11.21
C ARG A 350 -14.95 12.67 -12.09
#